data_e31e2129a4a7557243de8b3f8954228c
#
_entry.id   e31e2129a4a7557243de8b3f8954228c
#
_cell.length_a   1.000
_cell.length_b   1.000
_cell.length_c   1.000
_cell.angle_alpha   90.00
_cell.angle_beta   90.00
_cell.angle_gamma   90.00
#
_symmetry.space_group_name_H-M   'P 1'
#
loop_
_entity.id
_entity.type
_entity.pdbx_description
1 polymer ?
#
loop_
_entity_poly.entity_id
_entity_poly.type
_entity_poly.pdbx_seq_one_letter_code
_entity_poly.pdbx_strand_id
1 'polypeptide(L)'
;MNRRDFIATSAALAATAGWQAPTAKKATVVLFQGDSITDCGRDRNSKDANSAGALGSGYPLLVSAAALAAHADRELKFFNRGISGNKVPDLEARWRTDTLDLQPDVLSILIGVNDFWHKLDHGYTGTVEDYERQYSALLDETRRALPHTQMIVLEPFVLRCGAVTARWFPEFDQRRAAAARVANKARVSFVPLQSAFDQKTKSSRPEYWAADGVHPTPAGHALIAEQLRRVAHL
;
A
#
# COMPACT_ATOMS: atom_id res chain seq x y z
N MET A 1 -76.70 4.09 52.97
CA MET A 1 -76.09 3.13 52.05
C MET A 1 -75.02 3.87 51.27
N ASN A 2 -73.80 3.81 51.69
CA ASN A 2 -72.66 4.51 51.04
C ASN A 2 -71.88 3.52 50.19
N ARG A 3 -71.82 3.77 48.90
CA ARG A 3 -70.88 3.07 47.99
C ARG A 3 -69.58 3.86 47.96
N ARG A 4 -68.51 3.26 48.40
CA ARG A 4 -67.16 3.77 48.27
C ARG A 4 -66.58 3.25 46.96
N ASP A 5 -66.30 4.17 46.05
CA ASP A 5 -65.59 3.88 44.80
C ASP A 5 -64.11 3.69 45.07
N PHE A 6 -63.57 2.50 44.72
CA PHE A 6 -62.15 2.19 44.73
C PHE A 6 -61.55 2.58 43.39
N ILE A 7 -60.80 3.64 43.35
CA ILE A 7 -59.98 4.02 42.16
C ILE A 7 -58.65 3.27 42.26
N ALA A 8 -58.46 2.27 41.40
CA ALA A 8 -57.18 1.57 41.22
C ALA A 8 -56.32 2.36 40.26
N THR A 9 -55.27 2.95 40.77
CA THR A 9 -54.25 3.67 39.96
C THR A 9 -53.26 2.66 39.42
N SER A 10 -53.33 2.31 38.14
CA SER A 10 -52.32 1.48 37.46
C SER A 10 -51.13 2.35 37.07
N ALA A 11 -50.00 2.20 37.75
CA ALA A 11 -48.73 2.81 37.35
C ALA A 11 -48.15 1.98 36.21
N ALA A 12 -48.16 2.52 34.99
CA ALA A 12 -47.44 1.93 33.85
C ALA A 12 -45.95 2.28 33.96
N LEU A 13 -45.12 1.29 34.25
CA LEU A 13 -43.66 1.41 34.08
C LEU A 13 -43.38 1.45 32.58
N ALA A 14 -43.08 2.62 32.05
CA ALA A 14 -42.46 2.74 30.72
C ALA A 14 -40.98 2.33 30.80
N ALA A 15 -40.67 1.12 30.36
CA ALA A 15 -39.31 0.69 30.13
C ALA A 15 -38.75 1.45 28.93
N THR A 16 -37.94 2.50 29.15
CA THR A 16 -37.14 3.14 28.12
C THR A 16 -36.04 2.17 27.74
N ALA A 17 -36.27 1.37 26.68
CA ALA A 17 -35.19 0.65 26.02
C ALA A 17 -34.23 1.71 25.44
N GLY A 18 -33.11 1.93 26.11
CA GLY A 18 -32.04 2.79 25.65
C GLY A 18 -31.52 2.28 24.31
N TRP A 19 -31.85 2.96 23.24
CA TRP A 19 -31.19 2.74 21.96
C TRP A 19 -29.74 3.14 22.10
N GLN A 20 -28.84 2.15 22.29
CA GLN A 20 -27.42 2.34 22.10
C GLN A 20 -27.19 2.47 20.59
N ALA A 21 -26.83 3.68 20.15
CA ALA A 21 -26.35 3.88 18.78
C ALA A 21 -25.19 2.89 18.53
N PRO A 22 -25.16 2.17 17.38
CA PRO A 22 -24.06 1.29 17.06
C PRO A 22 -22.78 2.11 17.12
N THR A 23 -21.78 1.64 17.89
CA THR A 23 -20.47 2.25 17.93
C THR A 23 -19.93 2.27 16.50
N ALA A 24 -19.69 3.46 15.94
CA ALA A 24 -19.21 3.61 14.57
C ALA A 24 -17.92 2.76 14.44
N LYS A 25 -17.97 1.77 13.55
CA LYS A 25 -16.82 0.92 13.27
C LYS A 25 -15.69 1.80 12.72
N LYS A 26 -14.52 1.81 13.34
CA LYS A 26 -13.39 2.64 12.88
C LYS A 26 -13.07 2.27 11.42
N ALA A 27 -12.93 3.29 10.56
CA ALA A 27 -12.51 3.09 9.18
C ALA A 27 -11.15 2.40 9.12
N THR A 28 -10.99 1.43 8.22
CA THR A 28 -9.69 0.82 7.93
C THR A 28 -8.95 1.65 6.89
N VAL A 29 -7.80 2.18 7.24
CA VAL A 29 -6.96 3.01 6.37
C VAL A 29 -5.90 2.15 5.68
N VAL A 30 -5.89 2.15 4.36
CA VAL A 30 -4.91 1.46 3.52
C VAL A 30 -4.10 2.48 2.75
N LEU A 31 -2.78 2.44 2.90
CA LEU A 31 -1.85 3.38 2.29
C LEU A 31 -0.89 2.68 1.33
N PHE A 32 -0.75 3.24 0.12
CA PHE A 32 0.25 2.83 -0.86
C PHE A 32 1.36 3.87 -0.91
N GLN A 33 2.60 3.45 -0.61
CA GLN A 33 3.82 4.25 -0.73
C GLN A 33 4.73 3.70 -1.83
N GLY A 34 5.48 4.59 -2.48
CA GLY A 34 6.42 4.19 -3.51
C GLY A 34 6.79 5.31 -4.48
N ASP A 35 7.25 4.88 -5.64
CA ASP A 35 7.71 5.72 -6.76
C ASP A 35 6.66 5.86 -7.87
N SER A 36 7.12 5.97 -9.15
CA SER A 36 6.27 6.11 -10.34
C SER A 36 5.31 4.93 -10.55
N ILE A 37 5.71 3.72 -10.17
CA ILE A 37 4.88 2.51 -10.30
C ILE A 37 3.66 2.61 -9.38
N THR A 38 3.81 3.26 -8.23
CA THR A 38 2.73 3.52 -7.28
C THR A 38 1.96 4.80 -7.61
N ASP A 39 2.65 5.89 -7.96
CA ASP A 39 2.09 7.18 -8.37
C ASP A 39 1.10 7.02 -9.53
N CYS A 40 1.58 6.45 -10.61
CA CYS A 40 0.83 6.14 -11.82
C CYS A 40 -0.13 7.26 -12.26
N GLY A 41 0.37 8.52 -12.25
CA GLY A 41 -0.36 9.70 -12.69
C GLY A 41 -1.47 10.16 -11.74
N ARG A 42 -1.37 9.86 -10.46
CA ARG A 42 -2.35 10.34 -9.47
C ARG A 42 -2.39 11.87 -9.39
N ASP A 43 -3.54 12.43 -9.11
CA ASP A 43 -3.66 13.82 -8.69
C ASP A 43 -3.09 14.02 -7.28
N ARG A 44 -1.89 14.62 -7.21
CA ARG A 44 -1.18 14.86 -5.94
C ARG A 44 -1.81 15.95 -5.08
N ASN A 45 -2.68 16.78 -5.65
CA ASN A 45 -3.40 17.82 -4.91
C ASN A 45 -4.63 17.26 -4.20
N SER A 46 -5.21 16.17 -4.72
CA SER A 46 -6.33 15.51 -4.07
C SER A 46 -5.87 14.74 -2.82
N LYS A 47 -6.57 14.98 -1.73
CA LYS A 47 -6.38 14.28 -0.45
C LYS A 47 -7.52 13.32 -0.14
N ASP A 48 -8.47 13.18 -1.06
CA ASP A 48 -9.68 12.42 -0.86
C ASP A 48 -9.39 10.90 -0.90
N ALA A 49 -9.85 10.20 0.10
CA ALA A 49 -9.83 8.74 0.10
C ALA A 49 -10.70 8.20 -1.04
N ASN A 50 -10.31 7.08 -1.64
CA ASN A 50 -11.08 6.34 -2.63
C ASN A 50 -11.36 7.10 -3.94
N SER A 51 -10.83 8.31 -4.12
CA SER A 51 -10.96 9.05 -5.37
C SER A 51 -10.10 8.42 -6.46
N ALA A 52 -10.68 8.11 -7.62
CA ALA A 52 -9.94 7.53 -8.75
C ALA A 52 -8.76 8.43 -9.18
N GLY A 53 -8.95 9.76 -9.21
CA GLY A 53 -7.88 10.70 -9.50
C GLY A 53 -6.75 10.65 -8.46
N ALA A 54 -7.09 10.60 -7.17
CA ALA A 54 -6.10 10.52 -6.10
C ALA A 54 -5.38 9.16 -6.03
N LEU A 55 -5.99 8.08 -6.54
CA LEU A 55 -5.40 6.75 -6.58
C LEU A 55 -4.51 6.51 -7.80
N GLY A 56 -4.67 7.30 -8.87
CA GLY A 56 -3.97 7.11 -10.14
C GLY A 56 -4.56 5.97 -10.98
N SER A 57 -3.85 5.59 -12.06
CA SER A 57 -4.33 4.57 -13.01
C SER A 57 -3.67 3.19 -12.85
N GLY A 58 -2.90 2.99 -11.76
CA GLY A 58 -2.11 1.78 -11.52
C GLY A 58 -2.73 0.80 -10.52
N TYR A 59 -1.88 -0.06 -9.96
CA TYR A 59 -2.28 -1.08 -9.01
C TYR A 59 -3.00 -0.55 -7.76
N PRO A 60 -2.73 0.68 -7.24
CA PRO A 60 -3.48 1.23 -6.12
C PRO A 60 -4.97 1.34 -6.41
N LEU A 61 -5.35 1.85 -7.60
CA LEU A 61 -6.76 1.92 -8.01
C LEU A 61 -7.38 0.53 -8.14
N LEU A 62 -6.66 -0.43 -8.75
CA LEU A 62 -7.18 -1.79 -8.95
C LEU A 62 -7.42 -2.53 -7.64
N VAL A 63 -6.49 -2.41 -6.68
CA VAL A 63 -6.65 -2.96 -5.33
C VAL A 63 -7.85 -2.34 -4.64
N SER A 64 -7.92 -0.99 -4.66
CA SER A 64 -8.98 -0.25 -3.98
C SER A 64 -10.36 -0.59 -4.53
N ALA A 65 -10.51 -0.57 -5.86
CA ALA A 65 -11.78 -0.89 -6.52
C ALA A 65 -12.27 -2.30 -6.19
N ALA A 66 -11.37 -3.29 -6.24
CA ALA A 66 -11.72 -4.67 -5.93
C ALA A 66 -12.08 -4.87 -4.45
N ALA A 67 -11.33 -4.24 -3.52
CA ALA A 67 -11.61 -4.35 -2.09
C ALA A 67 -12.91 -3.64 -1.69
N LEU A 68 -13.17 -2.45 -2.24
CA LEU A 68 -14.42 -1.72 -2.00
C LEU A 68 -15.64 -2.50 -2.51
N ALA A 69 -15.53 -3.15 -3.67
CA ALA A 69 -16.61 -3.98 -4.22
C ALA A 69 -16.84 -5.26 -3.38
N ALA A 70 -15.77 -5.88 -2.88
CA ALA A 70 -15.85 -7.11 -2.10
C ALA A 70 -16.33 -6.88 -0.64
N HIS A 71 -16.11 -5.69 -0.08
CA HIS A 71 -16.32 -5.37 1.33
C HIS A 71 -17.14 -4.10 1.51
N ALA A 72 -18.30 -4.01 0.83
CA ALA A 72 -19.20 -2.86 0.93
C ALA A 72 -19.77 -2.62 2.34
N ASP A 73 -19.68 -3.62 3.22
CA ASP A 73 -20.07 -3.56 4.64
C ASP A 73 -18.96 -2.99 5.55
N ARG A 74 -17.76 -2.72 4.99
CA ARG A 74 -16.60 -2.19 5.72
C ARG A 74 -16.33 -0.75 5.29
N GLU A 75 -15.99 0.11 6.24
CA GLU A 75 -15.50 1.46 5.94
C GLU A 75 -14.02 1.37 5.58
N LEU A 76 -13.70 1.27 4.27
CA LEU A 76 -12.33 1.22 3.76
C LEU A 76 -11.94 2.59 3.17
N LYS A 77 -10.75 3.09 3.55
CA LYS A 77 -10.16 4.35 3.05
C LYS A 77 -8.80 4.07 2.43
N PHE A 78 -8.70 4.24 1.13
CA PHE A 78 -7.47 4.01 0.36
C PHE A 78 -6.82 5.34 0.01
N PHE A 79 -5.50 5.43 0.23
CA PHE A 79 -4.68 6.58 -0.12
C PHE A 79 -3.45 6.13 -0.91
N ASN A 80 -3.16 6.86 -2.00
CA ASN A 80 -1.92 6.71 -2.76
C ASN A 80 -1.01 7.91 -2.46
N ARG A 81 0.21 7.63 -2.02
CA ARG A 81 1.28 8.60 -1.74
C ARG A 81 2.55 8.32 -2.54
N GLY A 82 2.45 7.53 -3.61
CA GLY A 82 3.53 7.36 -4.58
C GLY A 82 3.94 8.69 -5.21
N ILE A 83 5.22 8.88 -5.47
CA ILE A 83 5.78 10.03 -6.20
C ILE A 83 6.81 9.54 -7.20
N SER A 84 6.58 9.81 -8.48
CA SER A 84 7.48 9.41 -9.56
C SER A 84 8.92 9.89 -9.31
N GLY A 85 9.88 9.01 -9.56
CA GLY A 85 11.31 9.28 -9.38
C GLY A 85 11.82 9.06 -7.95
N ASN A 86 10.94 8.83 -6.96
CA ASN A 86 11.39 8.67 -5.58
C ASN A 86 12.26 7.44 -5.38
N LYS A 87 13.24 7.61 -4.50
CA LYS A 87 14.13 6.63 -3.89
C LYS A 87 13.80 6.50 -2.39
N VAL A 88 14.43 5.58 -1.69
CA VAL A 88 14.22 5.44 -0.24
C VAL A 88 14.49 6.74 0.53
N PRO A 89 15.58 7.51 0.31
CA PRO A 89 15.80 8.78 1.01
C PRO A 89 14.72 9.84 0.70
N ASP A 90 14.12 9.80 -0.50
CA ASP A 90 13.01 10.72 -0.82
C ASP A 90 11.74 10.34 -0.04
N LEU A 91 11.50 9.04 0.22
CA LEU A 91 10.43 8.61 1.14
C LEU A 91 10.71 9.09 2.56
N GLU A 92 11.94 8.95 3.05
CA GLU A 92 12.35 9.39 4.38
C GLU A 92 12.03 10.87 4.61
N ALA A 93 12.35 11.73 3.65
CA ALA A 93 12.13 13.18 3.73
C ALA A 93 10.64 13.59 3.92
N ARG A 94 9.69 12.75 3.53
CA ARG A 94 8.24 12.98 3.61
C ARG A 94 7.50 11.94 4.44
N TRP A 95 8.22 11.04 5.13
CA TRP A 95 7.63 9.87 5.78
C TRP A 95 6.59 10.24 6.83
N ARG A 96 6.90 11.27 7.63
CA ARG A 96 5.99 11.73 8.67
C ARG A 96 4.64 12.16 8.11
N THR A 97 4.66 13.09 7.14
CA THR A 97 3.43 13.71 6.61
C THR A 97 2.63 12.77 5.71
N ASP A 98 3.34 11.94 4.94
CA ASP A 98 2.73 11.09 3.92
C ASP A 98 2.47 9.64 4.40
N THR A 99 2.94 9.30 5.61
CA THR A 99 2.74 7.96 6.17
C THR A 99 2.26 8.01 7.61
N LEU A 100 3.05 8.57 8.54
CA LEU A 100 2.75 8.46 9.97
C LEU A 100 1.50 9.25 10.36
N ASP A 101 1.33 10.45 9.82
CA ASP A 101 0.18 11.31 10.12
C ASP A 101 -1.15 10.76 9.55
N LEU A 102 -1.09 9.87 8.55
CA LEU A 102 -2.26 9.15 8.02
C LEU A 102 -2.68 7.96 8.88
N GLN A 103 -1.82 7.50 9.78
CA GLN A 103 -2.07 6.38 10.69
C GLN A 103 -2.68 5.14 10.00
N PRO A 104 -2.03 4.61 8.94
CA PRO A 104 -2.58 3.50 8.20
C PRO A 104 -2.69 2.22 9.05
N ASP A 105 -3.78 1.48 8.89
CA ASP A 105 -3.92 0.12 9.41
C ASP A 105 -3.15 -0.88 8.53
N VAL A 106 -3.07 -0.61 7.20
CA VAL A 106 -2.27 -1.38 6.22
C VAL A 106 -1.42 -0.41 5.41
N LEU A 107 -0.11 -0.65 5.40
CA LEU A 107 0.88 0.11 4.63
C LEU A 107 1.60 -0.81 3.65
N SER A 108 1.46 -0.56 2.35
CA SER A 108 2.25 -1.23 1.31
C SER A 108 3.32 -0.28 0.77
N ILE A 109 4.53 -0.79 0.53
CA ILE A 109 5.68 -0.02 0.07
C ILE A 109 6.32 -0.73 -1.12
N LEU A 110 6.32 -0.08 -2.29
CA LEU A 110 7.02 -0.53 -3.50
C LEU A 110 8.04 0.53 -3.88
N ILE A 111 9.32 0.29 -3.57
CA ILE A 111 10.41 1.26 -3.75
C ILE A 111 11.73 0.53 -4.03
N GLY A 112 12.62 1.15 -4.81
CA GLY A 112 13.98 0.64 -5.00
C GLY A 112 14.45 0.62 -6.44
N VAL A 113 13.56 0.76 -7.43
CA VAL A 113 13.97 0.79 -8.84
C VAL A 113 14.78 2.05 -9.15
N ASN A 114 14.37 3.22 -8.64
CA ASN A 114 15.09 4.49 -8.85
C ASN A 114 16.36 4.61 -8.01
N ASP A 115 16.46 3.90 -6.89
CA ASP A 115 17.71 3.79 -6.12
C ASP A 115 18.84 3.18 -6.96
N PHE A 116 18.50 2.43 -8.01
CA PHE A 116 19.45 1.92 -8.98
C PHE A 116 19.41 2.70 -10.30
N TRP A 117 18.25 2.95 -10.89
CA TRP A 117 18.16 3.63 -12.19
C TRP A 117 18.81 5.02 -12.17
N HIS A 118 18.56 5.80 -11.12
CA HIS A 118 19.20 7.12 -10.97
C HIS A 118 20.71 7.03 -10.72
N LYS A 119 21.22 5.90 -10.25
CA LYS A 119 22.65 5.64 -10.20
C LYS A 119 23.24 5.50 -11.61
N LEU A 120 22.52 4.86 -12.53
CA LEU A 120 22.97 4.69 -13.91
C LEU A 120 22.97 6.01 -14.70
N ASP A 121 21.92 6.84 -14.54
CA ASP A 121 21.61 7.90 -15.47
C ASP A 121 21.60 9.31 -14.85
N HIS A 122 21.52 9.45 -13.52
CA HIS A 122 21.33 10.73 -12.83
C HIS A 122 22.35 10.99 -11.70
N GLY A 123 23.45 10.23 -11.65
CA GLY A 123 24.54 10.47 -10.71
C GLY A 123 24.21 10.19 -9.23
N TYR A 124 23.14 9.46 -8.95
CA TYR A 124 22.87 9.02 -7.58
C TYR A 124 23.96 8.04 -7.11
N THR A 125 24.46 8.21 -5.90
CA THR A 125 25.62 7.45 -5.39
C THR A 125 25.29 6.43 -4.31
N GLY A 126 24.00 6.31 -3.92
CA GLY A 126 23.58 5.38 -2.87
C GLY A 126 23.89 3.93 -3.19
N THR A 127 24.48 3.24 -2.22
CA THR A 127 24.87 1.83 -2.33
C THR A 127 23.69 0.90 -1.99
N VAL A 128 23.87 -0.42 -2.16
CA VAL A 128 22.93 -1.43 -1.71
C VAL A 128 22.77 -1.42 -0.19
N GLU A 129 23.88 -1.18 0.52
CA GLU A 129 23.93 -1.09 1.98
C GLU A 129 23.19 0.17 2.48
N ASP A 130 23.31 1.30 1.78
CA ASP A 130 22.54 2.52 2.08
C ASP A 130 21.05 2.29 1.90
N TYR A 131 20.64 1.66 0.80
CA TYR A 131 19.26 1.28 0.54
C TYR A 131 18.71 0.39 1.67
N GLU A 132 19.42 -0.67 2.04
CA GLU A 132 19.00 -1.60 3.09
C GLU A 132 18.88 -0.91 4.45
N ARG A 133 19.89 -0.07 4.80
CA ARG A 133 19.90 0.68 6.07
C ARG A 133 18.75 1.67 6.16
N GLN A 134 18.57 2.51 5.13
CA GLN A 134 17.52 3.53 5.10
C GLN A 134 16.13 2.91 5.08
N TYR A 135 15.93 1.86 4.27
CA TYR A 135 14.63 1.19 4.22
C TYR A 135 14.29 0.51 5.55
N SER A 136 15.27 -0.12 6.21
CA SER A 136 15.08 -0.67 7.56
C SER A 136 14.68 0.41 8.55
N ALA A 137 15.31 1.60 8.49
CA ALA A 137 14.99 2.72 9.38
C ALA A 137 13.54 3.20 9.23
N LEU A 138 13.00 3.26 8.00
CA LEU A 138 11.59 3.61 7.75
C LEU A 138 10.62 2.61 8.39
N LEU A 139 10.91 1.30 8.26
CA LEU A 139 10.06 0.27 8.88
C LEU A 139 10.14 0.32 10.40
N ASP A 140 11.34 0.54 10.96
CA ASP A 140 11.55 0.65 12.40
C ASP A 140 10.86 1.91 12.97
N GLU A 141 10.90 3.05 12.27
CA GLU A 141 10.19 4.26 12.63
C GLU A 141 8.68 4.03 12.63
N THR A 142 8.16 3.41 11.56
CA THR A 142 6.74 3.07 11.46
C THR A 142 6.32 2.16 12.61
N ARG A 143 7.10 1.13 12.91
CA ARG A 143 6.80 0.20 14.01
C ARG A 143 6.74 0.89 15.37
N ARG A 144 7.64 1.84 15.61
CA ARG A 144 7.64 2.61 16.87
C ARG A 144 6.44 3.56 16.97
N ALA A 145 6.10 4.24 15.87
CA ALA A 145 5.01 5.21 15.85
C ALA A 145 3.63 4.55 15.76
N LEU A 146 3.53 3.46 15.00
CA LEU A 146 2.28 2.79 14.63
C LEU A 146 2.42 1.27 14.83
N PRO A 147 2.45 0.76 16.06
CA PRO A 147 2.79 -0.62 16.37
C PRO A 147 1.80 -1.64 15.81
N HIS A 148 0.58 -1.22 15.48
CA HIS A 148 -0.49 -2.08 14.96
C HIS A 148 -0.62 -2.06 13.44
N THR A 149 0.15 -1.22 12.74
CA THR A 149 0.13 -1.17 11.27
C THR A 149 0.66 -2.48 10.68
N GLN A 150 -0.13 -3.11 9.82
CA GLN A 150 0.34 -4.18 8.95
C GLN A 150 1.20 -3.58 7.86
N MET A 151 2.50 -3.81 7.90
CA MET A 151 3.43 -3.38 6.85
C MET A 151 3.67 -4.49 5.84
N ILE A 152 3.68 -4.14 4.54
CA ILE A 152 3.89 -5.05 3.43
C ILE A 152 4.95 -4.44 2.50
N VAL A 153 6.07 -5.11 2.35
CA VAL A 153 7.12 -4.75 1.41
C VAL A 153 6.86 -5.48 0.09
N LEU A 154 6.71 -4.73 -1.00
CA LEU A 154 6.67 -5.29 -2.35
C LEU A 154 8.08 -5.25 -2.92
N GLU A 155 8.51 -6.39 -3.51
CA GLU A 155 9.82 -6.50 -4.15
C GLU A 155 9.92 -5.52 -5.32
N PRO A 156 10.98 -4.66 -5.38
CA PRO A 156 11.28 -3.95 -6.63
C PRO A 156 11.61 -4.98 -7.71
N PHE A 157 11.15 -4.74 -8.93
CA PHE A 157 11.33 -5.70 -10.03
C PHE A 157 11.71 -4.98 -11.31
N VAL A 158 12.31 -5.70 -12.24
CA VAL A 158 12.52 -5.24 -13.62
C VAL A 158 12.41 -6.42 -14.58
N LEU A 159 12.01 -6.13 -15.81
CA LEU A 159 11.94 -7.10 -16.90
C LEU A 159 13.03 -6.80 -17.93
N ARG A 160 13.69 -7.85 -18.46
CA ARG A 160 14.80 -7.70 -19.41
C ARG A 160 14.31 -7.27 -20.80
N CYS A 161 13.84 -6.02 -20.89
CA CYS A 161 13.40 -5.37 -22.12
C CYS A 161 13.49 -3.85 -21.99
N GLY A 162 13.29 -3.11 -23.05
CA GLY A 162 13.25 -1.65 -23.08
C GLY A 162 14.49 -1.00 -22.49
N ALA A 163 14.36 -0.25 -21.40
CA ALA A 163 15.44 0.44 -20.70
C ALA A 163 16.34 -0.50 -19.86
N VAL A 164 15.87 -1.72 -19.59
CA VAL A 164 16.57 -2.67 -18.71
C VAL A 164 17.60 -3.48 -19.52
N THR A 165 18.83 -3.05 -19.47
CA THR A 165 19.98 -3.65 -20.16
C THR A 165 20.82 -4.52 -19.23
N ALA A 166 21.88 -5.16 -19.77
CA ALA A 166 22.84 -5.91 -18.96
C ALA A 166 23.52 -5.07 -17.86
N ARG A 167 23.60 -3.72 -18.03
CA ARG A 167 24.18 -2.80 -17.02
C ARG A 167 23.42 -2.80 -15.68
N TRP A 168 22.17 -3.27 -15.66
CA TRP A 168 21.37 -3.33 -14.45
C TRP A 168 21.85 -4.43 -13.49
N PHE A 169 22.56 -5.42 -14.00
CA PHE A 169 22.91 -6.62 -13.25
C PHE A 169 24.42 -6.72 -12.98
N PRO A 170 24.87 -7.25 -11.83
CA PRO A 170 24.05 -7.90 -10.79
C PRO A 170 23.49 -6.94 -9.72
N GLU A 171 23.78 -5.64 -9.73
CA GLU A 171 23.48 -4.73 -8.61
C GLU A 171 21.96 -4.63 -8.34
N PHE A 172 21.11 -4.64 -9.37
CA PHE A 172 19.68 -4.59 -9.15
C PHE A 172 19.16 -5.85 -8.42
N ASP A 173 19.72 -7.02 -8.73
CA ASP A 173 19.42 -8.25 -7.99
C ASP A 173 19.83 -8.18 -6.52
N GLN A 174 20.94 -7.51 -6.23
CA GLN A 174 21.38 -7.27 -4.85
C GLN A 174 20.41 -6.35 -4.10
N ARG A 175 19.83 -5.32 -4.75
CA ARG A 175 18.80 -4.45 -4.15
C ARG A 175 17.51 -5.21 -3.89
N ARG A 176 17.09 -6.09 -4.80
CA ARG A 176 15.95 -6.99 -4.59
C ARG A 176 16.16 -7.88 -3.36
N ALA A 177 17.34 -8.49 -3.28
CA ALA A 177 17.72 -9.30 -2.13
C ALA A 177 17.77 -8.49 -0.83
N ALA A 178 18.23 -7.23 -0.88
CA ALA A 178 18.20 -6.31 0.25
C ALA A 178 16.76 -6.01 0.72
N ALA A 179 15.82 -5.74 -0.20
CA ALA A 179 14.40 -5.57 0.14
C ALA A 179 13.82 -6.79 0.89
N ALA A 180 14.16 -8.00 0.43
CA ALA A 180 13.74 -9.22 1.11
C ALA A 180 14.37 -9.35 2.52
N ARG A 181 15.64 -9.00 2.70
CA ARG A 181 16.29 -8.98 4.03
C ARG A 181 15.66 -7.95 4.96
N VAL A 182 15.35 -6.75 4.46
CA VAL A 182 14.64 -5.69 5.19
C VAL A 182 13.30 -6.20 5.71
N ALA A 183 12.49 -6.80 4.84
CA ALA A 183 11.19 -7.35 5.22
C ALA A 183 11.32 -8.46 6.27
N ASN A 184 12.27 -9.39 6.09
CA ASN A 184 12.52 -10.49 7.02
C ASN A 184 12.97 -9.96 8.39
N LYS A 185 13.97 -9.07 8.44
CA LYS A 185 14.46 -8.46 9.67
C LYS A 185 13.37 -7.73 10.44
N ALA A 186 12.53 -6.97 9.74
CA ALA A 186 11.39 -6.26 10.32
C ALA A 186 10.21 -7.19 10.64
N ARG A 187 10.24 -8.47 10.23
CA ARG A 187 9.14 -9.44 10.39
C ARG A 187 7.82 -8.90 9.80
N VAL A 188 7.90 -8.37 8.58
CA VAL A 188 6.75 -7.88 7.83
C VAL A 188 6.51 -8.76 6.61
N SER A 189 5.31 -8.68 6.04
CA SER A 189 4.97 -9.43 4.83
C SER A 189 5.82 -8.97 3.64
N PHE A 190 6.25 -9.91 2.80
CA PHE A 190 6.99 -9.66 1.57
C PHE A 190 6.23 -10.20 0.37
N VAL A 191 6.09 -9.40 -0.68
CA VAL A 191 5.45 -9.80 -1.94
C VAL A 191 6.54 -9.96 -3.01
N PRO A 192 6.87 -11.20 -3.43
CA PRO A 192 7.96 -11.48 -4.36
C PRO A 192 7.54 -11.20 -5.81
N LEU A 193 7.49 -9.93 -6.22
CA LEU A 193 6.97 -9.51 -7.53
C LEU A 193 7.82 -10.03 -8.69
N GLN A 194 9.16 -10.07 -8.56
CA GLN A 194 10.00 -10.55 -9.64
C GLN A 194 9.64 -11.97 -10.05
N SER A 195 9.50 -12.87 -9.08
CA SER A 195 9.14 -14.26 -9.39
C SER A 195 7.74 -14.38 -10.00
N ALA A 196 6.81 -13.51 -9.61
CA ALA A 196 5.49 -13.45 -10.21
C ALA A 196 5.55 -13.05 -11.69
N PHE A 197 6.35 -12.01 -12.01
CA PHE A 197 6.58 -11.59 -13.39
C PHE A 197 7.38 -12.63 -14.19
N ASP A 198 8.44 -13.21 -13.62
CA ASP A 198 9.24 -14.26 -14.27
C ASP A 198 8.38 -15.47 -14.65
N GLN A 199 7.41 -15.82 -13.82
CA GLN A 199 6.45 -16.89 -14.14
C GLN A 199 5.57 -16.53 -15.36
N LYS A 200 5.11 -15.29 -15.45
CA LYS A 200 4.27 -14.80 -16.56
C LYS A 200 5.06 -14.68 -17.87
N THR A 201 6.30 -14.24 -17.80
CA THR A 201 7.17 -14.07 -18.97
C THR A 201 7.66 -15.38 -19.60
N LYS A 202 7.43 -16.54 -18.96
CA LYS A 202 7.66 -17.86 -19.59
C LYS A 202 6.76 -18.13 -20.80
N SER A 203 5.57 -17.53 -20.83
CA SER A 203 4.56 -17.75 -21.87
C SER A 203 4.16 -16.47 -22.62
N SER A 204 4.77 -15.34 -22.31
CA SER A 204 4.47 -14.06 -22.92
C SER A 204 5.69 -13.13 -22.93
N ARG A 205 5.72 -12.18 -23.86
CA ARG A 205 6.83 -11.24 -23.97
C ARG A 205 6.88 -10.31 -22.74
N PRO A 206 8.09 -9.94 -22.24
CA PRO A 206 8.25 -9.04 -21.10
C PRO A 206 7.54 -7.69 -21.29
N GLU A 207 7.58 -7.13 -22.50
CA GLU A 207 6.97 -5.83 -22.85
C GLU A 207 5.46 -5.82 -22.67
N TYR A 208 4.81 -6.98 -22.71
CA TYR A 208 3.37 -7.10 -22.40
C TYR A 208 3.07 -6.70 -20.96
N TRP A 209 4.03 -6.92 -20.05
CA TRP A 209 3.88 -6.66 -18.61
C TRP A 209 4.48 -5.32 -18.18
N ALA A 210 5.62 -4.92 -18.78
CA ALA A 210 6.26 -3.63 -18.60
C ALA A 210 6.98 -3.25 -19.89
N ALA A 211 6.44 -2.27 -20.64
CA ALA A 211 6.89 -1.96 -22.00
C ALA A 211 8.36 -1.49 -22.05
N ASP A 212 8.81 -0.75 -21.04
CA ASP A 212 10.19 -0.29 -20.88
C ASP A 212 11.01 -1.16 -19.93
N GLY A 213 10.43 -2.24 -19.44
CA GLY A 213 11.04 -3.14 -18.48
C GLY A 213 10.91 -2.73 -17.01
N VAL A 214 10.41 -1.51 -16.74
CA VAL A 214 10.27 -0.92 -15.38
C VAL A 214 8.82 -0.59 -15.06
N HIS A 215 8.16 0.21 -15.91
CA HIS A 215 6.81 0.68 -15.66
C HIS A 215 5.77 -0.33 -16.16
N PRO A 216 4.92 -0.86 -15.26
CA PRO A 216 3.93 -1.86 -15.63
C PRO A 216 2.91 -1.30 -16.63
N THR A 217 2.52 -2.15 -17.58
CA THR A 217 1.32 -1.98 -18.38
C THR A 217 0.07 -2.20 -17.51
N PRO A 218 -1.15 -1.97 -18.01
CA PRO A 218 -2.36 -2.37 -17.29
C PRO A 218 -2.36 -3.84 -16.84
N ALA A 219 -1.80 -4.76 -17.65
CA ALA A 219 -1.65 -6.17 -17.28
C ALA A 219 -0.65 -6.37 -16.12
N GLY A 220 0.49 -5.63 -16.17
CA GLY A 220 1.47 -5.64 -15.07
C GLY A 220 0.91 -5.09 -13.78
N HIS A 221 0.19 -3.97 -13.83
CA HIS A 221 -0.50 -3.43 -12.65
C HIS A 221 -1.56 -4.38 -12.09
N ALA A 222 -2.31 -5.09 -12.94
CA ALA A 222 -3.26 -6.09 -12.49
C ALA A 222 -2.58 -7.26 -11.76
N LEU A 223 -1.41 -7.70 -12.24
CA LEU A 223 -0.62 -8.73 -11.56
C LEU A 223 -0.13 -8.25 -10.18
N ILE A 224 0.40 -7.03 -10.08
CA ILE A 224 0.81 -6.44 -8.78
C ILE A 224 -0.39 -6.39 -7.83
N ALA A 225 -1.54 -5.89 -8.31
CA ALA A 225 -2.76 -5.80 -7.50
C ALA A 225 -3.22 -7.16 -6.99
N GLU A 226 -3.18 -8.20 -7.83
CA GLU A 226 -3.51 -9.56 -7.44
C GLU A 226 -2.58 -10.09 -6.32
N GLN A 227 -1.25 -9.91 -6.48
CA GLN A 227 -0.28 -10.37 -5.50
C GLN A 227 -0.43 -9.63 -4.15
N LEU A 228 -0.60 -8.29 -4.18
CA LEU A 228 -0.77 -7.50 -2.96
C LEU A 228 -2.05 -7.86 -2.21
N ARG A 229 -3.19 -8.00 -2.92
CA ARG A 229 -4.47 -8.33 -2.29
C ARG A 229 -4.45 -9.65 -1.54
N ARG A 230 -3.74 -10.66 -2.07
CA ARG A 230 -3.58 -11.97 -1.40
C ARG A 230 -2.89 -11.85 -0.05
N VAL A 231 -1.89 -10.97 0.05
CA VAL A 231 -1.09 -10.78 1.28
C VAL A 231 -1.76 -9.82 2.25
N ALA A 232 -2.44 -8.79 1.74
CA ALA A 232 -3.13 -7.79 2.53
C ALA A 232 -4.52 -8.24 3.03
N HIS A 233 -5.04 -9.37 2.51
CA HIS A 233 -6.40 -9.87 2.81
C HIS A 233 -7.51 -8.83 2.51
N LEU A 234 -7.37 -8.17 1.35
CA LEU A 234 -8.26 -7.14 0.82
C LEU A 234 -9.11 -7.64 -0.35
#